data_6d2f0f1b7e90b60993076e91a7162577
#
_entry.id   6d2f0f1b7e90b60993076e91a7162577
#
_cell.length_a   1.000
_cell.length_b   1.000
_cell.length_c   1.000
_cell.angle_alpha   90.00
_cell.angle_beta   90.00
_cell.angle_gamma   90.00
#
_symmetry.space_group_name_H-M   'P 1'
#
loop_
_entity.id
_entity.type
_entity.pdbx_description
1 polymer ?
#
loop_
_entity_poly.entity_id
_entity_poly.type
_entity_poly.pdbx_seq_one_letter_code
_entity_poly.pdbx_strand_id
1 'polypeptide(L)'
;YTEMKPYQGGGDMIKEVSFEKTTFNSPPHKFEAGTPNIAGIIGLGAAIDYVNSIGIEQVYQIEEELLKYATEKISSIKDIKIYGNAEKKASVISFNLKNSHPFDVGTLLDQMGIAIRTGHHCTQPLMDFYNIPGTARVSFAFYNTKSEIDLFIKALKKVAKMLY
;
A
#
# COMPACT_ATOMS: atom_id res chain seq x y z
N TYR A 1 -7.48 -24.34 17.99
CA TYR A 1 -8.59 -23.35 18.05
C TYR A 1 -9.93 -23.97 18.44
N THR A 2 -10.03 -25.26 18.65
CA THR A 2 -11.23 -25.89 19.22
C THR A 2 -11.57 -25.37 20.62
N GLU A 3 -10.55 -25.06 21.44
CA GLU A 3 -10.71 -24.55 22.80
C GLU A 3 -10.87 -23.04 22.90
N MET A 4 -10.54 -22.30 21.81
CA MET A 4 -10.69 -20.83 21.78
C MET A 4 -12.17 -20.44 21.86
N LYS A 5 -12.46 -19.38 22.61
CA LYS A 5 -13.78 -18.76 22.62
C LYS A 5 -14.00 -17.99 21.30
N PRO A 6 -15.20 -17.96 20.72
CA PRO A 6 -15.50 -17.10 19.59
C PRO A 6 -15.38 -15.63 20.02
N TYR A 7 -14.89 -14.79 19.13
CA TYR A 7 -14.71 -13.35 19.36
C TYR A 7 -15.95 -12.52 18.97
N GLN A 8 -16.85 -13.11 18.16
CA GLN A 8 -18.13 -12.54 17.76
C GLN A 8 -19.24 -13.56 17.95
N GLY A 9 -20.45 -13.07 18.25
CA GLY A 9 -21.67 -13.87 18.28
C GLY A 9 -22.61 -13.47 17.15
N GLY A 10 -23.35 -14.44 16.60
CA GLY A 10 -24.31 -14.20 15.53
C GLY A 10 -24.92 -15.50 15.01
N GLY A 11 -25.73 -15.42 13.96
CA GLY A 11 -26.29 -16.60 13.28
C GLY A 11 -25.19 -17.53 12.78
N ASP A 12 -25.56 -18.76 12.48
CA ASP A 12 -24.72 -19.84 11.94
C ASP A 12 -23.60 -20.36 12.84
N MET A 13 -22.96 -19.48 13.64
CA MET A 13 -21.89 -19.87 14.57
C MET A 13 -22.40 -20.48 15.88
N ILE A 14 -23.67 -20.25 16.23
CA ILE A 14 -24.33 -20.75 17.43
C ILE A 14 -24.99 -22.12 17.14
N LYS A 15 -24.82 -23.07 18.05
CA LYS A 15 -25.48 -24.37 17.99
C LYS A 15 -26.77 -24.35 18.79
N GLU A 16 -26.74 -23.91 20.04
CA GLU A 16 -27.87 -23.79 20.93
C GLU A 16 -27.77 -22.55 21.79
N VAL A 17 -28.91 -21.90 22.09
CA VAL A 17 -28.98 -20.71 22.96
C VAL A 17 -30.11 -20.94 23.97
N SER A 18 -29.81 -20.80 25.25
CA SER A 18 -30.77 -20.68 26.33
C SER A 18 -30.40 -19.49 27.22
N PHE A 19 -31.22 -19.17 28.21
CA PHE A 19 -30.89 -18.17 29.20
C PHE A 19 -29.69 -18.54 30.07
N GLU A 20 -29.43 -19.84 30.23
CA GLU A 20 -28.36 -20.35 31.10
C GLU A 20 -27.08 -20.63 30.35
N LYS A 21 -27.17 -20.95 29.04
CA LYS A 21 -26.02 -21.45 28.28
C LYS A 21 -26.14 -21.19 26.78
N THR A 22 -25.02 -20.83 26.18
CA THR A 22 -24.83 -20.81 24.72
C THR A 22 -23.77 -21.84 24.34
N THR A 23 -24.06 -22.65 23.32
CA THR A 23 -23.10 -23.57 22.70
C THR A 23 -22.85 -23.18 21.26
N PHE A 24 -21.69 -23.53 20.76
CA PHE A 24 -21.19 -23.07 19.46
C PHE A 24 -20.95 -24.24 18.51
N ASN A 25 -21.06 -23.99 17.23
CA ASN A 25 -20.65 -24.93 16.20
C ASN A 25 -19.15 -25.22 16.23
N SER A 26 -18.74 -26.27 15.52
CA SER A 26 -17.32 -26.58 15.35
C SER A 26 -16.63 -25.54 14.45
N PRO A 27 -15.31 -25.32 14.58
CA PRO A 27 -14.55 -24.57 13.59
C PRO A 27 -14.71 -25.20 12.19
N PRO A 28 -14.74 -24.41 11.10
CA PRO A 28 -14.55 -22.94 11.08
C PRO A 28 -15.77 -22.11 11.48
N HIS A 29 -16.98 -22.66 11.40
CA HIS A 29 -18.26 -21.95 11.62
C HIS A 29 -18.35 -21.26 12.98
N LYS A 30 -17.71 -21.81 14.01
CA LYS A 30 -17.58 -21.20 15.34
C LYS A 30 -17.08 -19.76 15.34
N PHE A 31 -16.30 -19.36 14.30
CA PHE A 31 -15.68 -18.05 14.17
C PHE A 31 -16.29 -17.21 13.04
N GLU A 32 -17.36 -17.70 12.42
CA GLU A 32 -18.02 -17.06 11.27
C GLU A 32 -19.43 -16.64 11.68
N ALA A 33 -19.55 -15.46 12.29
CA ALA A 33 -20.81 -14.95 12.81
C ALA A 33 -21.66 -14.28 11.71
N GLY A 34 -22.82 -14.84 11.42
CA GLY A 34 -23.76 -14.33 10.42
C GLY A 34 -23.40 -14.69 8.98
N THR A 35 -24.18 -14.17 8.04
CA THR A 35 -23.97 -14.40 6.61
C THR A 35 -22.61 -13.86 6.17
N PRO A 36 -21.74 -14.68 5.54
CA PRO A 36 -20.42 -14.23 5.10
C PRO A 36 -20.50 -13.20 3.97
N ASN A 37 -19.41 -12.49 3.74
CA ASN A 37 -19.29 -11.57 2.62
C ASN A 37 -19.12 -12.33 1.29
N ILE A 38 -20.22 -12.90 0.79
CA ILE A 38 -20.26 -13.79 -0.38
C ILE A 38 -19.68 -13.09 -1.62
N ALA A 39 -20.15 -11.86 -1.91
CA ALA A 39 -19.69 -11.10 -3.06
C ALA A 39 -18.20 -10.77 -2.99
N GLY A 40 -17.69 -10.37 -1.82
CA GLY A 40 -16.28 -10.10 -1.61
C GLY A 40 -15.41 -11.35 -1.75
N ILE A 41 -15.85 -12.49 -1.28
CA ILE A 41 -15.11 -13.76 -1.40
C ILE A 41 -15.03 -14.21 -2.86
N ILE A 42 -16.14 -14.15 -3.60
CA ILE A 42 -16.15 -14.47 -5.05
C ILE A 42 -15.27 -13.47 -5.82
N GLY A 43 -15.37 -12.18 -5.51
CA GLY A 43 -14.55 -11.14 -6.13
C GLY A 43 -13.06 -11.33 -5.86
N LEU A 44 -12.68 -11.75 -4.65
CA LEU A 44 -11.29 -12.10 -4.31
C LEU A 44 -10.79 -13.28 -5.14
N GLY A 45 -11.62 -14.31 -5.32
CA GLY A 45 -11.30 -15.46 -6.19
C GLY A 45 -10.99 -15.00 -7.62
N ALA A 46 -11.87 -14.20 -8.20
CA ALA A 46 -11.67 -13.63 -9.54
C ALA A 46 -10.40 -12.75 -9.64
N ALA A 47 -10.08 -11.97 -8.60
CA ALA A 47 -8.86 -11.16 -8.56
C ALA A 47 -7.59 -12.03 -8.49
N ILE A 48 -7.62 -13.13 -7.74
CA ILE A 48 -6.52 -14.10 -7.68
C ILE A 48 -6.30 -14.76 -9.04
N ASP A 49 -7.37 -15.20 -9.70
CA ASP A 49 -7.30 -15.81 -11.03
C ASP A 49 -6.75 -14.82 -12.07
N TYR A 50 -7.14 -13.55 -11.99
CA TYR A 50 -6.59 -12.49 -12.85
C TYR A 50 -5.08 -12.31 -12.65
N VAL A 51 -4.60 -12.18 -11.41
CA VAL A 51 -3.16 -12.05 -11.14
C VAL A 51 -2.40 -13.29 -11.59
N ASN A 52 -2.94 -14.49 -11.32
CA ASN A 52 -2.34 -15.75 -11.77
C ASN A 52 -2.28 -15.87 -13.29
N SER A 53 -3.26 -15.33 -14.03
CA SER A 53 -3.27 -15.34 -15.50
C SER A 53 -2.18 -14.46 -16.10
N ILE A 54 -1.75 -13.41 -15.41
CA ILE A 54 -0.58 -12.60 -15.78
C ILE A 54 0.71 -13.34 -15.43
N GLY A 55 0.73 -14.03 -14.29
CA GLY A 55 1.89 -14.69 -13.71
C GLY A 55 2.65 -13.79 -12.74
N ILE A 56 2.81 -14.26 -11.50
CA ILE A 56 3.41 -13.48 -10.41
C ILE A 56 4.86 -13.07 -10.70
N GLU A 57 5.61 -13.94 -11.38
CA GLU A 57 7.00 -13.64 -11.77
C GLU A 57 7.06 -12.51 -12.81
N GLN A 58 6.10 -12.47 -13.74
CA GLN A 58 6.01 -11.40 -14.73
C GLN A 58 5.61 -10.07 -14.08
N VAL A 59 4.66 -10.10 -13.14
CA VAL A 59 4.31 -8.93 -12.33
C VAL A 59 5.55 -8.38 -11.62
N TYR A 60 6.31 -9.24 -10.94
CA TYR A 60 7.54 -8.85 -10.25
C TYR A 60 8.57 -8.22 -11.19
N GLN A 61 8.83 -8.82 -12.35
CA GLN A 61 9.78 -8.30 -13.33
C GLN A 61 9.39 -6.90 -13.84
N ILE A 62 8.11 -6.71 -14.19
CA ILE A 62 7.61 -5.40 -14.63
C ILE A 62 7.77 -4.35 -13.53
N GLU A 63 7.40 -4.67 -12.31
CA GLU A 63 7.51 -3.75 -11.18
C GLU A 63 8.97 -3.42 -10.85
N GLU A 64 9.89 -4.38 -10.95
CA GLU A 64 11.32 -4.16 -10.75
C GLU A 64 11.91 -3.22 -11.83
N GLU A 65 11.52 -3.40 -13.10
CA GLU A 65 11.92 -2.49 -14.18
C GLU A 65 11.42 -1.05 -13.96
N LEU A 66 10.14 -0.90 -13.57
CA LEU A 66 9.56 0.41 -13.27
C LEU A 66 10.25 1.07 -12.07
N LEU A 67 10.52 0.29 -11.02
CA LEU A 67 11.23 0.76 -9.84
C LEU A 67 12.63 1.26 -10.18
N LYS A 68 13.40 0.50 -10.96
CA LYS A 68 14.73 0.88 -11.41
C LYS A 68 14.69 2.17 -12.23
N TYR A 69 13.82 2.21 -13.23
CA TYR A 69 13.63 3.39 -14.08
C TYR A 69 13.26 4.64 -13.28
N ALA A 70 12.29 4.53 -12.38
CA ALA A 70 11.85 5.63 -11.54
C ALA A 70 12.95 6.08 -10.56
N THR A 71 13.69 5.14 -9.96
CA THR A 71 14.78 5.45 -9.03
C THR A 71 15.89 6.24 -9.72
N GLU A 72 16.31 5.85 -10.92
CA GLU A 72 17.31 6.57 -11.72
C GLU A 72 16.85 8.01 -12.02
N LYS A 73 15.61 8.17 -12.45
CA LYS A 73 15.02 9.48 -12.78
C LYS A 73 14.86 10.38 -11.55
N ILE A 74 14.37 9.85 -10.43
CA ILE A 74 14.22 10.61 -9.19
C ILE A 74 15.60 11.02 -8.66
N SER A 75 16.58 10.12 -8.65
CA SER A 75 17.94 10.41 -8.17
C SER A 75 18.65 11.51 -8.96
N SER A 76 18.22 11.77 -10.20
CA SER A 76 18.76 12.87 -11.02
C SER A 76 18.24 14.26 -10.63
N ILE A 77 17.23 14.34 -9.76
CA ILE A 77 16.66 15.60 -9.30
C ILE A 77 17.55 16.17 -8.19
N LYS A 78 17.96 17.42 -8.35
CA LYS A 78 18.77 18.12 -7.35
C LYS A 78 18.03 18.21 -6.00
N ASP A 79 18.77 18.07 -4.92
CA ASP A 79 18.27 18.24 -3.54
C ASP A 79 17.15 17.27 -3.13
N ILE A 80 17.05 16.12 -3.80
CA ILE A 80 16.19 15.01 -3.40
C ILE A 80 16.95 14.01 -2.53
N LYS A 81 16.30 13.50 -1.49
CA LYS A 81 16.82 12.39 -0.67
C LYS A 81 15.84 11.22 -0.73
N ILE A 82 16.32 10.07 -1.20
CA ILE A 82 15.59 8.81 -1.19
C ILE A 82 15.88 8.06 0.12
N TYR A 83 14.85 7.46 0.70
CA TYR A 83 14.91 6.63 1.90
C TYR A 83 14.67 5.17 1.53
N GLY A 84 15.42 4.25 2.15
CA GLY A 84 15.33 2.81 1.85
C GLY A 84 16.10 2.43 0.59
N ASN A 85 17.41 2.16 0.77
CA ASN A 85 18.33 1.79 -0.32
C ASN A 85 18.68 0.30 -0.32
N ALA A 86 17.76 -0.57 0.16
CA ALA A 86 17.96 -2.01 0.08
C ALA A 86 18.03 -2.47 -1.38
N GLU A 87 18.88 -3.47 -1.65
CA GLU A 87 19.04 -4.05 -2.98
C GLU A 87 17.73 -4.66 -3.48
N LYS A 88 17.04 -5.40 -2.61
CA LYS A 88 15.72 -5.97 -2.89
C LYS A 88 14.66 -5.21 -2.11
N LYS A 89 13.73 -4.61 -2.81
CA LYS A 89 12.60 -3.86 -2.23
C LYS A 89 11.36 -3.93 -3.12
N ALA A 90 10.20 -3.68 -2.54
CA ALA A 90 8.96 -3.53 -3.30
C ALA A 90 9.03 -2.31 -4.23
N SER A 91 8.13 -2.24 -5.20
CA SER A 91 8.03 -1.15 -6.20
C SER A 91 7.52 0.15 -5.59
N VAL A 92 8.26 0.64 -4.59
CA VAL A 92 7.94 1.83 -3.78
C VAL A 92 9.19 2.68 -3.60
N ILE A 93 9.05 4.01 -3.73
CA ILE A 93 10.11 4.97 -3.48
C ILE A 93 9.60 6.02 -2.48
N SER A 94 10.25 6.09 -1.32
CA SER A 94 10.04 7.16 -0.33
C SER A 94 11.14 8.20 -0.48
N PHE A 95 10.76 9.46 -0.55
CA PHE A 95 11.71 10.56 -0.77
C PHE A 95 11.26 11.86 -0.10
N ASN A 96 12.21 12.79 0.08
CA ASN A 96 11.94 14.17 0.44
C ASN A 96 12.74 15.12 -0.45
N LEU A 97 12.15 16.28 -0.75
CA LEU A 97 12.84 17.43 -1.27
C LEU A 97 13.44 18.23 -0.10
N LYS A 98 14.67 18.67 -0.24
CA LYS A 98 15.36 19.47 0.78
C LYS A 98 14.55 20.73 1.10
N ASN A 99 14.44 21.06 2.40
CA ASN A 99 13.75 22.25 2.91
C ASN A 99 12.23 22.30 2.60
N SER A 100 11.62 21.21 2.17
CA SER A 100 10.18 21.16 1.87
C SER A 100 9.49 20.14 2.75
N HIS A 101 8.28 20.47 3.19
CA HIS A 101 7.47 19.50 3.91
C HIS A 101 6.85 18.49 2.92
N PRO A 102 6.85 17.16 3.21
CA PRO A 102 6.32 16.16 2.28
C PRO A 102 4.86 16.40 1.88
N PHE A 103 4.06 16.96 2.77
CA PHE A 103 2.67 17.31 2.49
C PHE A 103 2.53 18.36 1.38
N ASP A 104 3.39 19.38 1.37
CA ASP A 104 3.38 20.42 0.33
C ASP A 104 3.73 19.83 -1.04
N VAL A 105 4.70 18.92 -1.07
CA VAL A 105 5.07 18.16 -2.29
C VAL A 105 3.87 17.37 -2.81
N GLY A 106 3.16 16.65 -1.93
CA GLY A 106 1.97 15.88 -2.29
C GLY A 106 0.84 16.75 -2.80
N THR A 107 0.55 17.85 -2.12
CA THR A 107 -0.53 18.79 -2.49
C THR A 107 -0.28 19.40 -3.88
N LEU A 108 0.96 19.81 -4.16
CA LEU A 108 1.30 20.38 -5.47
C LEU A 108 1.27 19.33 -6.59
N LEU A 109 1.66 18.09 -6.32
CA LEU A 109 1.55 17.00 -7.28
C LEU A 109 0.10 16.62 -7.56
N ASP A 110 -0.74 16.60 -6.52
CA ASP A 110 -2.18 16.33 -6.63
C ASP A 110 -2.87 17.35 -7.55
N GLN A 111 -2.55 18.65 -7.41
CA GLN A 111 -3.02 19.71 -8.33
C GLN A 111 -2.57 19.52 -9.78
N MET A 112 -1.58 18.68 -10.03
CA MET A 112 -1.11 18.30 -11.37
C MET A 112 -1.64 16.93 -11.82
N GLY A 113 -2.60 16.35 -11.08
CA GLY A 113 -3.23 15.06 -11.38
C GLY A 113 -2.35 13.85 -11.03
N ILE A 114 -1.38 14.00 -10.12
CA ILE A 114 -0.47 12.93 -9.71
C ILE A 114 -0.70 12.58 -8.24
N ALA A 115 -1.25 11.41 -8.00
CA ALA A 115 -1.53 10.90 -6.67
C ALA A 115 -0.29 10.22 -6.07
N ILE A 116 0.17 10.72 -4.92
CA ILE A 116 1.20 10.09 -4.08
C ILE A 116 0.74 10.08 -2.63
N ARG A 117 1.37 9.28 -1.80
CA ARG A 117 1.10 9.29 -0.37
C ARG A 117 2.15 10.11 0.38
N THR A 118 1.71 10.91 1.36
CA THR A 118 2.61 11.70 2.23
C THR A 118 2.34 11.44 3.70
N GLY A 119 3.34 11.66 4.55
CA GLY A 119 3.24 11.54 6.01
C GLY A 119 4.09 10.43 6.61
N HIS A 120 3.69 9.93 7.78
CA HIS A 120 4.45 8.93 8.55
C HIS A 120 4.31 7.50 8.00
N HIS A 121 3.39 7.22 7.09
CA HIS A 121 3.08 5.89 6.53
C HIS A 121 2.75 4.82 7.58
N CYS A 122 2.18 5.21 8.73
CA CYS A 122 1.93 4.37 9.90
C CYS A 122 3.21 3.79 10.53
N THR A 123 4.36 4.44 10.34
CA THR A 123 5.68 4.03 10.82
C THR A 123 6.39 5.18 11.56
N GLN A 124 5.70 5.82 12.49
CA GLN A 124 6.22 6.98 13.23
C GLN A 124 7.60 6.72 13.88
N PRO A 125 7.87 5.56 14.52
CA PRO A 125 9.20 5.28 15.05
C PRO A 125 10.31 5.30 14.00
N LEU A 126 10.01 4.97 12.73
CA LEU A 126 10.98 5.05 11.65
C LEU A 126 11.23 6.51 11.24
N MET A 127 10.21 7.37 11.29
CA MET A 127 10.37 8.80 11.04
C MET A 127 11.24 9.45 12.12
N ASP A 128 11.04 9.06 13.38
CA ASP A 128 11.85 9.51 14.52
C ASP A 128 13.31 9.06 14.36
N PHE A 129 13.53 7.80 13.95
CA PHE A 129 14.89 7.29 13.65
C PHE A 129 15.62 8.12 12.58
N TYR A 130 14.91 8.52 11.53
CA TYR A 130 15.47 9.39 10.49
C TYR A 130 15.46 10.87 10.85
N ASN A 131 14.86 11.25 11.97
CA ASN A 131 14.65 12.65 12.40
C ASN A 131 13.99 13.51 11.29
N ILE A 132 12.86 13.02 10.77
CA ILE A 132 12.08 13.67 9.71
C ILE A 132 10.58 13.67 10.04
N PRO A 133 9.80 14.67 9.58
CA PRO A 133 8.36 14.74 9.85
C PRO A 133 7.55 13.70 9.06
N GLY A 134 8.13 13.04 8.08
CA GLY A 134 7.49 12.12 7.16
C GLY A 134 8.21 12.05 5.82
N THR A 135 7.65 11.32 4.87
CA THR A 135 8.14 11.28 3.48
C THR A 135 6.99 11.41 2.47
N ALA A 136 7.32 11.84 1.26
CA ALA A 136 6.51 11.61 0.08
C ALA A 136 6.83 10.21 -0.45
N ARG A 137 5.79 9.44 -0.86
CA ARG A 137 5.95 8.06 -1.33
C ARG A 137 5.19 7.83 -2.61
N VAL A 138 5.87 7.40 -3.64
CA VAL A 138 5.29 6.92 -4.89
C VAL A 138 5.39 5.40 -4.95
N SER A 139 4.34 4.75 -5.46
CA SER A 139 4.28 3.30 -5.64
C SER A 139 3.91 3.00 -7.09
N PHE A 140 4.49 1.95 -7.65
CA PHE A 140 4.21 1.50 -9.01
C PHE A 140 3.71 0.06 -8.98
N ALA A 141 2.75 -0.25 -9.81
CA ALA A 141 2.23 -1.58 -10.01
C ALA A 141 2.44 -2.00 -11.48
N PHE A 142 2.29 -3.27 -11.77
CA PHE A 142 2.52 -3.85 -13.09
C PHE A 142 1.72 -3.20 -14.23
N TYR A 143 0.65 -2.49 -13.92
CA TYR A 143 -0.17 -1.76 -14.90
C TYR A 143 0.28 -0.32 -15.14
N ASN A 144 1.28 0.19 -14.40
CA ASN A 144 1.86 1.50 -14.66
C ASN A 144 2.84 1.46 -15.84
N THR A 145 3.12 2.63 -16.40
CA THR A 145 3.96 2.79 -17.59
C THR A 145 5.15 3.72 -17.34
N LYS A 146 6.22 3.56 -18.13
CA LYS A 146 7.36 4.49 -18.10
C LYS A 146 6.96 5.93 -18.45
N SER A 147 5.95 6.12 -19.32
CA SER A 147 5.40 7.44 -19.65
C SER A 147 4.72 8.12 -18.47
N GLU A 148 4.01 7.38 -17.61
CA GLU A 148 3.45 7.92 -16.36
C GLU A 148 4.56 8.33 -15.38
N ILE A 149 5.63 7.53 -15.31
CA ILE A 149 6.83 7.91 -14.53
C ILE A 149 7.44 9.19 -15.08
N ASP A 150 7.58 9.35 -16.39
CA ASP A 150 8.12 10.58 -16.99
C ASP A 150 7.23 11.81 -16.71
N LEU A 151 5.91 11.65 -16.72
CA LEU A 151 4.97 12.70 -16.30
C LEU A 151 5.16 13.07 -14.82
N PHE A 152 5.26 12.07 -13.94
CA PHE A 152 5.55 12.28 -12.54
C PHE A 152 6.88 13.04 -12.34
N ILE A 153 7.95 12.61 -12.99
CA ILE A 153 9.27 13.27 -12.91
C ILE A 153 9.21 14.72 -13.39
N LYS A 154 8.50 14.99 -14.49
CA LYS A 154 8.30 16.35 -14.99
C LYS A 154 7.55 17.22 -13.97
N ALA A 155 6.49 16.70 -13.36
CA ALA A 155 5.75 17.40 -12.34
C ALA A 155 6.62 17.62 -11.07
N LEU A 156 7.33 16.60 -10.61
CA LEU A 156 8.20 16.68 -9.44
C LEU A 156 9.31 17.73 -9.61
N LYS A 157 9.92 17.82 -10.81
CA LYS A 157 10.88 18.89 -11.15
C LYS A 157 10.25 20.28 -11.11
N LYS A 158 8.97 20.40 -11.49
CA LYS A 158 8.23 21.67 -11.40
C LYS A 158 7.94 22.02 -9.95
N VAL A 159 7.49 21.07 -9.15
CA VAL A 159 7.25 21.23 -7.71
C VAL A 159 8.54 21.65 -6.99
N ALA A 160 9.66 21.00 -7.28
CA ALA A 160 10.96 21.38 -6.71
C ALA A 160 11.30 22.84 -6.99
N LYS A 161 11.04 23.35 -8.19
CA LYS A 161 11.27 24.77 -8.54
C LYS A 161 10.29 25.73 -7.87
N MET A 162 9.11 25.27 -7.47
CA MET A 162 8.10 26.11 -6.80
C MET A 162 8.37 26.24 -5.30
N LEU A 163 9.07 25.25 -4.71
CA LEU A 163 9.37 25.18 -3.27
C LEU A 163 10.77 25.70 -2.92
N TYR A 164 11.60 26.03 -3.89
CA TYR A 164 12.90 26.70 -3.76
C TYR A 164 12.81 28.16 -4.22
#